data_e52b3b762a63afe9c748ae442b5074cb
#
_entry.id   e52b3b762a63afe9c748ae442b5074cb
#
_cell.length_a   1.000
_cell.length_b   1.000
_cell.length_c   1.000
_cell.angle_alpha   90.00
_cell.angle_beta   90.00
_cell.angle_gamma   90.00
#
_symmetry.space_group_name_H-M   'P 1'
#
loop_
_entity.id
_entity.type
_entity.pdbx_description
1 polymer ?
#
loop_
_entity_poly.entity_id
_entity_poly.type
_entity_poly.pdbx_seq_one_letter_code
_entity_poly.pdbx_strand_id
1 'polypeptide(L)'
;MTRDLEYNITAQDNGVTISDYLKKQGFSHAVTVQLKKIPESILLNGKWEYMGTSLNGGDCLFIHFEETESSENIVATNLPLSICYEDEDILVVNKPADMPIHPSMNNYDNTLANAVCHYYQTQGIPYTFRCVNRLDRDTTGLTILAKHLISSAILNSEVSVRGISREYLAIVKGFTEDEGTVNAPIGRKEGSTIERQIDVLHGETAITHYKRLAYQDGLSLISLKLETGRTHQIRVHMKSIGHPLIGDFLYNPDFTKINRQALHSYRLRFTHPVTKKPLVFTAPLPEDMQALFPEMIL
;
A
#
# COMPACT_ATOMS: atom_id res chain seq x y z
N MET A 1 -9.85 -9.40 16.12
CA MET A 1 -9.80 -7.92 16.33
C MET A 1 -11.20 -7.37 16.40
N THR A 2 -11.46 -6.45 17.33
CA THR A 2 -12.74 -5.77 17.48
C THR A 2 -12.57 -4.30 17.13
N ARG A 3 -13.55 -3.71 16.45
CA ARG A 3 -13.54 -2.28 16.11
C ARG A 3 -14.94 -1.70 16.24
N ASP A 4 -15.09 -0.69 17.10
CA ASP A 4 -16.31 0.06 17.30
C ASP A 4 -16.21 1.42 16.60
N LEU A 5 -17.22 1.78 15.83
CA LEU A 5 -17.30 3.02 15.10
C LEU A 5 -18.62 3.72 15.42
N GLU A 6 -18.56 5.02 15.64
CA GLU A 6 -19.73 5.86 15.90
C GLU A 6 -19.84 6.97 14.86
N TYR A 7 -21.03 7.14 14.31
CA TYR A 7 -21.34 8.16 13.33
C TYR A 7 -22.51 9.02 13.80
N ASN A 8 -22.29 10.31 13.95
CA ASN A 8 -23.33 11.29 14.18
C ASN A 8 -23.93 11.73 12.84
N ILE A 9 -25.17 11.38 12.59
CA ILE A 9 -25.84 11.61 11.31
C ILE A 9 -26.22 13.09 11.18
N THR A 10 -25.85 13.67 10.04
CA THR A 10 -26.15 15.08 9.75
C THR A 10 -27.44 15.22 8.95
N ALA A 11 -28.01 16.44 8.91
CA ALA A 11 -29.21 16.74 8.11
C ALA A 11 -28.99 16.46 6.60
N GLN A 12 -27.75 16.42 6.12
CA GLN A 12 -27.45 16.10 4.72
C GLN A 12 -27.68 14.62 4.37
N ASP A 13 -27.74 13.75 5.39
CA ASP A 13 -27.93 12.32 5.24
C ASP A 13 -29.36 11.88 5.59
N ASN A 14 -30.33 12.84 5.73
CA ASN A 14 -31.75 12.53 5.95
C ASN A 14 -32.33 11.66 4.83
N GLY A 15 -33.00 10.58 5.20
CA GLY A 15 -33.63 9.64 4.29
C GLY A 15 -32.70 8.67 3.61
N VAL A 16 -31.37 8.80 3.80
CA VAL A 16 -30.38 7.84 3.31
C VAL A 16 -30.48 6.56 4.14
N THR A 17 -30.42 5.40 3.49
CA THR A 17 -30.41 4.13 4.23
C THR A 17 -29.06 3.91 4.93
N ILE A 18 -29.04 3.14 6.03
CA ILE A 18 -27.80 2.73 6.70
C ILE A 18 -26.81 2.12 5.69
N SER A 19 -27.30 1.26 4.78
CA SER A 19 -26.49 0.63 3.73
C SER A 19 -25.79 1.65 2.83
N ASP A 20 -26.56 2.63 2.33
CA ASP A 20 -26.02 3.64 1.41
C ASP A 20 -25.07 4.61 2.15
N TYR A 21 -25.40 4.94 3.40
CA TYR A 21 -24.53 5.74 4.24
C TYR A 21 -23.17 5.06 4.48
N LEU A 22 -23.17 3.78 4.88
CA LEU A 22 -21.93 3.02 5.09
C LEU A 22 -21.12 2.86 3.79
N LYS A 23 -21.82 2.67 2.65
CA LYS A 23 -21.17 2.67 1.33
C LYS A 23 -20.48 4.00 1.03
N LYS A 24 -21.12 5.13 1.35
CA LYS A 24 -20.55 6.48 1.24
C LYS A 24 -19.32 6.66 2.16
N GLN A 25 -19.29 5.98 3.32
CA GLN A 25 -18.15 5.95 4.22
C GLN A 25 -17.01 5.02 3.73
N GLY A 26 -17.16 4.33 2.59
CA GLY A 26 -16.18 3.44 2.01
C GLY A 26 -16.29 1.97 2.40
N PHE A 27 -17.38 1.58 3.06
CA PHE A 27 -17.65 0.17 3.37
C PHE A 27 -17.94 -0.61 2.10
N SER A 28 -17.20 -1.69 1.87
CA SER A 28 -17.45 -2.59 0.76
C SER A 28 -18.65 -3.51 1.02
N HIS A 29 -19.15 -4.14 -0.06
CA HIS A 29 -20.19 -5.16 0.08
C HIS A 29 -19.78 -6.30 1.02
N ALA A 30 -18.50 -6.73 0.98
CA ALA A 30 -17.99 -7.78 1.86
C ALA A 30 -18.08 -7.37 3.35
N VAL A 31 -17.76 -6.12 3.68
CA VAL A 31 -17.92 -5.58 5.05
C VAL A 31 -19.40 -5.62 5.48
N THR A 32 -20.30 -5.13 4.63
CA THR A 32 -21.72 -5.11 4.97
C THR A 32 -22.35 -6.51 5.12
N VAL A 33 -21.84 -7.50 4.34
CA VAL A 33 -22.25 -8.91 4.49
C VAL A 33 -21.75 -9.48 5.81
N GLN A 34 -20.52 -9.15 6.23
CA GLN A 34 -19.98 -9.62 7.49
C GLN A 34 -20.72 -9.00 8.69
N LEU A 35 -20.97 -7.69 8.67
CA LEU A 35 -21.76 -7.02 9.70
C LEU A 35 -23.13 -7.68 9.92
N LYS A 36 -23.82 -8.10 8.87
CA LYS A 36 -25.12 -8.78 8.99
C LYS A 36 -25.08 -10.13 9.73
N LYS A 37 -23.90 -10.74 9.85
CA LYS A 37 -23.70 -12.02 10.55
C LYS A 37 -23.41 -11.84 12.04
N ILE A 38 -23.03 -10.63 12.46
CA ILE A 38 -22.66 -10.32 13.85
C ILE A 38 -23.92 -9.77 14.53
N PRO A 39 -24.45 -10.41 15.58
CA PRO A 39 -25.58 -9.91 16.34
C PRO A 39 -25.31 -8.49 16.88
N GLU A 40 -26.29 -7.63 16.82
CA GLU A 40 -26.21 -6.26 17.34
C GLU A 40 -25.05 -5.41 16.77
N SER A 41 -24.52 -5.79 15.62
CA SER A 41 -23.41 -5.07 14.98
C SER A 41 -23.79 -3.67 14.48
N ILE A 42 -25.09 -3.38 14.37
CA ILE A 42 -25.61 -2.12 13.85
C ILE A 42 -26.67 -1.61 14.82
N LEU A 43 -26.35 -0.54 15.54
CA LEU A 43 -27.28 0.10 16.45
C LEU A 43 -27.58 1.53 15.98
N LEU A 44 -28.84 1.87 15.87
CA LEU A 44 -29.31 3.23 15.63
C LEU A 44 -29.95 3.75 16.91
N ASN A 45 -29.39 4.80 17.50
CA ASN A 45 -29.84 5.32 18.79
C ASN A 45 -29.90 4.25 19.89
N GLY A 46 -28.93 3.33 19.90
CA GLY A 46 -28.84 2.22 20.86
C GLY A 46 -29.79 1.04 20.60
N LYS A 47 -30.51 1.03 19.49
CA LYS A 47 -31.41 -0.09 19.11
C LYS A 47 -30.88 -0.77 17.86
N TRP A 48 -30.91 -2.10 17.84
CA TRP A 48 -30.55 -2.88 16.67
C TRP A 48 -31.47 -2.56 15.49
N GLU A 49 -30.87 -2.34 14.32
CA GLU A 49 -31.58 -1.93 13.12
C GLU A 49 -31.08 -2.65 11.87
N TYR A 50 -31.90 -2.71 10.84
CA TYR A 50 -31.59 -3.29 9.56
C TYR A 50 -30.88 -2.29 8.64
N MET A 51 -30.04 -2.79 7.73
CA MET A 51 -29.32 -1.98 6.73
C MET A 51 -30.23 -1.10 5.86
N GLY A 52 -31.49 -1.48 5.68
CA GLY A 52 -32.49 -0.72 4.92
C GLY A 52 -33.18 0.41 5.68
N THR A 53 -32.93 0.54 6.98
CA THR A 53 -33.49 1.61 7.80
C THR A 53 -32.97 2.97 7.38
N SER A 54 -33.89 3.95 7.23
CA SER A 54 -33.52 5.33 6.85
C SER A 54 -33.02 6.11 8.05
N LEU A 55 -31.97 6.88 7.84
CA LEU A 55 -31.35 7.75 8.82
C LEU A 55 -31.99 9.13 8.85
N ASN A 56 -31.96 9.78 10.02
CA ASN A 56 -32.39 11.16 10.23
C ASN A 56 -31.25 11.98 10.86
N GLY A 57 -31.18 13.27 10.57
CA GLY A 57 -30.22 14.17 11.22
C GLY A 57 -30.40 14.17 12.73
N GLY A 58 -29.31 13.99 13.45
CA GLY A 58 -29.28 13.84 14.90
C GLY A 58 -29.23 12.38 15.37
N ASP A 59 -29.44 11.39 14.48
CA ASP A 59 -29.25 9.98 14.83
C ASP A 59 -27.78 9.68 15.15
N CYS A 60 -27.56 8.73 16.07
CA CYS A 60 -26.27 8.12 16.36
C CYS A 60 -26.25 6.69 15.82
N LEU A 61 -25.44 6.45 14.79
CA LEU A 61 -25.24 5.12 14.21
C LEU A 61 -23.96 4.50 14.77
N PHE A 62 -24.10 3.42 15.51
CA PHE A 62 -23.00 2.65 16.07
C PHE A 62 -22.80 1.35 15.28
N ILE A 63 -21.54 1.06 14.93
CA ILE A 63 -21.13 -0.16 14.23
C ILE A 63 -20.15 -0.92 15.09
N HIS A 64 -20.51 -2.14 15.46
CA HIS A 64 -19.64 -3.10 16.11
C HIS A 64 -19.13 -4.12 15.08
N PHE A 65 -17.82 -4.20 14.91
CA PHE A 65 -17.19 -5.09 13.95
C PHE A 65 -16.17 -5.99 14.65
N GLU A 66 -16.28 -7.28 14.42
CA GLU A 66 -15.39 -8.28 14.99
C GLU A 66 -14.81 -9.18 13.90
N GLU A 67 -13.49 -9.41 13.96
CA GLU A 67 -12.76 -10.41 13.18
C GLU A 67 -12.04 -11.35 14.14
N THR A 68 -12.43 -12.61 14.08
CA THR A 68 -11.85 -13.70 14.88
C THR A 68 -10.91 -14.59 14.08
N GLU A 69 -10.95 -14.46 12.74
CA GLU A 69 -10.15 -15.26 11.83
C GLU A 69 -8.74 -14.70 11.66
N SER A 70 -7.79 -15.62 11.45
CA SER A 70 -6.42 -15.31 11.06
C SER A 70 -6.13 -15.85 9.66
N SER A 71 -5.06 -15.38 9.03
CA SER A 71 -4.59 -15.92 7.74
C SER A 71 -4.10 -17.35 7.91
N GLU A 72 -4.95 -18.34 7.68
CA GLU A 72 -4.65 -19.78 7.89
C GLU A 72 -3.48 -20.31 7.04
N ASN A 73 -3.28 -19.74 5.85
CA ASN A 73 -2.27 -20.20 4.89
C ASN A 73 -0.94 -19.41 4.98
N ILE A 74 -0.77 -18.58 6.02
CA ILE A 74 0.45 -17.80 6.23
C ILE A 74 1.14 -18.28 7.50
N VAL A 75 2.31 -18.89 7.34
CA VAL A 75 3.13 -19.34 8.47
C VAL A 75 3.65 -18.11 9.23
N ALA A 76 3.35 -18.02 10.50
CA ALA A 76 3.88 -16.95 11.36
C ALA A 76 5.38 -17.20 11.60
N THR A 77 6.24 -16.30 11.10
CA THR A 77 7.69 -16.46 11.18
C THR A 77 8.32 -15.23 11.84
N ASN A 78 9.21 -15.45 12.79
CA ASN A 78 9.94 -14.37 13.47
C ASN A 78 10.99 -13.77 12.52
N LEU A 79 10.60 -12.71 11.82
CA LEU A 79 11.45 -11.95 10.92
C LEU A 79 11.54 -10.50 11.39
N PRO A 80 12.61 -9.75 11.03
CA PRO A 80 12.74 -8.34 11.35
C PRO A 80 11.54 -7.53 10.81
N LEU A 81 10.91 -6.73 11.67
CA LEU A 81 9.78 -5.88 11.33
C LEU A 81 10.02 -4.46 11.86
N SER A 82 10.20 -3.51 10.95
CA SER A 82 10.38 -2.09 11.30
C SER A 82 9.04 -1.37 11.22
N ILE A 83 8.39 -1.16 12.35
CA ILE A 83 7.12 -0.47 12.48
C ILE A 83 7.36 1.03 12.57
N CYS A 84 6.77 1.79 11.64
CA CYS A 84 6.80 3.26 11.63
C CYS A 84 5.61 3.86 12.38
N TYR A 85 4.46 3.18 12.35
CA TYR A 85 3.23 3.63 12.99
C TYR A 85 2.27 2.46 13.17
N GLU A 86 1.55 2.45 14.27
CA GLU A 86 0.45 1.53 14.51
C GLU A 86 -0.64 2.20 15.34
N ASP A 87 -1.89 1.97 14.96
CA ASP A 87 -3.08 2.27 15.77
C ASP A 87 -4.10 1.12 15.68
N GLU A 88 -5.37 1.40 15.98
CA GLU A 88 -6.42 0.38 15.92
C GLU A 88 -6.78 -0.04 14.50
N ASP A 89 -6.49 0.79 13.48
CA ASP A 89 -7.00 0.66 12.12
C ASP A 89 -5.93 0.29 11.09
N ILE A 90 -4.68 0.76 11.29
CA ILE A 90 -3.59 0.60 10.33
C ILE A 90 -2.26 0.25 11.01
N LEU A 91 -1.39 -0.39 10.24
CA LEU A 91 0.01 -0.58 10.53
C LEU A 91 0.84 -0.08 9.35
N VAL A 92 1.79 0.84 9.58
CA VAL A 92 2.74 1.31 8.56
C VAL A 92 4.12 0.78 8.89
N VAL A 93 4.73 0.10 7.94
CA VAL A 93 6.05 -0.52 8.12
C VAL A 93 7.05 -0.03 7.08
N ASN A 94 8.32 0.02 7.46
CA ASN A 94 9.44 0.21 6.56
C ASN A 94 10.00 -1.15 6.16
N LYS A 95 9.59 -1.67 5.01
CA LYS A 95 9.95 -3.01 4.52
C LYS A 95 11.43 -3.05 4.12
N PRO A 96 12.22 -4.03 4.57
CA PRO A 96 13.60 -4.24 4.09
C PRO A 96 13.60 -4.79 2.64
N ALA A 97 14.78 -4.86 2.04
CA ALA A 97 15.01 -5.64 0.83
C ALA A 97 14.94 -7.14 1.09
N ASP A 98 14.91 -7.94 0.02
CA ASP A 98 14.83 -9.41 0.04
C ASP A 98 13.65 -9.97 0.86
N MET A 99 12.56 -9.22 0.89
CA MET A 99 11.33 -9.59 1.59
C MET A 99 10.12 -9.37 0.67
N PRO A 100 9.56 -10.41 0.06
CA PRO A 100 8.29 -10.32 -0.67
C PRO A 100 7.15 -9.90 0.26
N ILE A 101 6.08 -9.34 -0.29
CA ILE A 101 4.88 -8.97 0.50
C ILE A 101 4.09 -10.20 0.93
N HIS A 102 3.82 -11.12 0.00
CA HIS A 102 3.01 -12.32 0.23
C HIS A 102 3.80 -13.59 -0.04
N PRO A 103 3.46 -14.70 0.62
CA PRO A 103 3.98 -16.01 0.28
C PRO A 103 3.74 -16.35 -1.20
N SER A 104 4.71 -16.99 -1.81
CA SER A 104 4.68 -17.46 -3.18
C SER A 104 5.59 -18.67 -3.35
N MET A 105 5.64 -19.27 -4.53
CA MET A 105 6.59 -20.36 -4.84
C MET A 105 8.02 -19.91 -4.47
N ASN A 106 8.71 -20.71 -3.65
CA ASN A 106 10.05 -20.47 -3.10
C ASN A 106 10.17 -19.33 -2.05
N ASN A 107 9.05 -18.76 -1.62
CA ASN A 107 9.01 -17.73 -0.56
C ASN A 107 7.81 -18.02 0.35
N TYR A 108 7.89 -19.07 1.17
CA TYR A 108 6.77 -19.54 1.98
C TYR A 108 6.74 -18.91 3.37
N ASP A 109 7.91 -18.57 3.94
CA ASP A 109 8.12 -18.19 5.34
C ASP A 109 9.00 -16.94 5.53
N ASN A 110 9.42 -16.30 4.43
CA ASN A 110 10.34 -15.15 4.43
C ASN A 110 9.69 -13.86 3.91
N THR A 111 8.37 -13.70 4.07
CA THR A 111 7.62 -12.56 3.55
C THR A 111 7.20 -11.59 4.64
N LEU A 112 6.82 -10.37 4.25
CA LEU A 112 6.24 -9.40 5.17
C LEU A 112 4.97 -9.96 5.85
N ALA A 113 4.18 -10.73 5.12
CA ALA A 113 2.98 -11.36 5.68
C ALA A 113 3.33 -12.32 6.83
N ASN A 114 4.40 -13.12 6.69
CA ASN A 114 4.87 -14.03 7.74
C ASN A 114 5.33 -13.25 8.99
N ALA A 115 6.11 -12.16 8.79
CA ALA A 115 6.58 -11.31 9.87
C ALA A 115 5.43 -10.66 10.66
N VAL A 116 4.45 -10.10 9.95
CA VAL A 116 3.30 -9.42 10.58
C VAL A 116 2.34 -10.40 11.24
N CYS A 117 2.10 -11.57 10.64
CA CYS A 117 1.32 -12.62 11.30
C CYS A 117 2.00 -13.09 12.61
N HIS A 118 3.33 -13.23 12.64
CA HIS A 118 4.06 -13.53 13.85
C HIS A 118 3.93 -12.42 14.91
N TYR A 119 4.06 -11.17 14.49
CA TYR A 119 3.91 -10.01 15.38
C TYR A 119 2.57 -10.02 16.12
N TYR A 120 1.45 -10.23 15.43
CA TYR A 120 0.14 -10.30 16.08
C TYR A 120 -0.10 -11.61 16.83
N GLN A 121 0.42 -12.73 16.34
CA GLN A 121 0.32 -14.01 17.03
C GLN A 121 0.97 -13.97 18.43
N THR A 122 2.13 -13.30 18.56
CA THR A 122 2.81 -13.15 19.87
C THR A 122 2.02 -12.31 20.87
N GLN A 123 1.08 -11.50 20.39
CA GLN A 123 0.16 -10.69 21.20
C GLN A 123 -1.18 -11.39 21.46
N GLY A 124 -1.38 -12.60 20.91
CA GLY A 124 -2.67 -13.31 20.99
C GLY A 124 -3.80 -12.67 20.19
N ILE A 125 -3.45 -11.83 19.20
CA ILE A 125 -4.42 -11.09 18.38
C ILE A 125 -4.65 -11.84 17.06
N PRO A 126 -5.90 -12.25 16.74
CA PRO A 126 -6.22 -12.80 15.43
C PRO A 126 -6.03 -11.72 14.35
N TYR A 127 -5.33 -12.07 13.27
CA TYR A 127 -5.00 -11.11 12.22
C TYR A 127 -5.05 -11.75 10.82
N THR A 128 -5.80 -11.13 9.94
CA THR A 128 -5.78 -11.44 8.51
C THR A 128 -4.93 -10.42 7.77
N PHE A 129 -3.87 -10.87 7.08
CA PHE A 129 -2.93 -9.99 6.40
C PHE A 129 -3.56 -9.25 5.21
N ARG A 130 -3.52 -7.91 5.22
CA ARG A 130 -4.10 -7.04 4.18
C ARG A 130 -3.15 -5.90 3.84
N CYS A 131 -2.41 -6.06 2.75
CA CYS A 131 -1.49 -5.05 2.26
C CYS A 131 -2.21 -4.10 1.28
N VAL A 132 -2.13 -2.80 1.52
CA VAL A 132 -2.78 -1.75 0.72
C VAL A 132 -1.94 -1.36 -0.49
N ASN A 133 -0.61 -1.16 -0.31
CA ASN A 133 0.32 -0.87 -1.39
C ASN A 133 1.46 -1.88 -1.41
N ARG A 134 1.55 -2.64 -2.51
CA ARG A 134 2.59 -3.67 -2.65
C ARG A 134 3.91 -3.06 -3.11
N LEU A 135 5.00 -3.61 -2.61
CA LEU A 135 6.36 -3.37 -3.08
C LEU A 135 6.95 -4.66 -3.65
N ASP A 136 7.86 -4.56 -4.61
CA ASP A 136 8.62 -5.70 -5.09
C ASP A 136 9.52 -6.27 -3.97
N ARG A 137 9.98 -7.51 -4.09
CA ARG A 137 10.82 -8.18 -3.09
C ARG A 137 11.98 -7.30 -2.61
N ASP A 138 12.74 -6.76 -3.55
CA ASP A 138 13.96 -6.00 -3.26
C ASP A 138 13.75 -4.48 -3.22
N THR A 139 12.50 -4.00 -3.36
CA THR A 139 12.14 -2.60 -3.12
C THR A 139 11.95 -2.40 -1.62
N THR A 140 12.68 -1.45 -1.06
CA THR A 140 12.58 -1.07 0.36
C THR A 140 11.54 0.01 0.59
N GLY A 141 11.19 0.26 1.85
CA GLY A 141 10.43 1.44 2.25
C GLY A 141 8.99 1.18 2.67
N LEU A 142 8.22 2.25 2.68
CA LEU A 142 6.93 2.32 3.33
C LEU A 142 5.85 1.49 2.64
N THR A 143 5.15 0.69 3.44
CA THR A 143 3.91 0.00 3.05
C THR A 143 2.86 0.11 4.15
N ILE A 144 1.59 0.20 3.74
CA ILE A 144 0.43 0.30 4.61
C ILE A 144 -0.24 -1.07 4.67
N LEU A 145 -0.52 -1.51 5.88
CA LEU A 145 -1.30 -2.71 6.17
C LEU A 145 -2.58 -2.30 6.90
N ALA A 146 -3.70 -2.82 6.46
CA ALA A 146 -4.97 -2.63 7.16
C ALA A 146 -5.13 -3.69 8.25
N LYS A 147 -5.53 -3.28 9.46
CA LYS A 147 -5.67 -4.20 10.59
C LYS A 147 -6.97 -5.01 10.53
N HIS A 148 -8.01 -4.46 9.91
CA HIS A 148 -9.30 -5.13 9.75
C HIS A 148 -9.95 -4.83 8.39
N LEU A 149 -11.03 -5.56 8.07
CA LEU A 149 -11.67 -5.52 6.76
C LEU A 149 -12.26 -4.13 6.42
N ILE A 150 -12.74 -3.37 7.42
CA ILE A 150 -13.28 -2.02 7.20
C ILE A 150 -12.16 -1.09 6.70
N SER A 151 -11.04 -1.01 7.43
CA SER A 151 -9.89 -0.18 7.02
C SER A 151 -9.34 -0.59 5.66
N SER A 152 -9.30 -1.91 5.39
CA SER A 152 -8.89 -2.44 4.09
C SER A 152 -9.81 -1.96 2.96
N ALA A 153 -11.13 -2.01 3.16
CA ALA A 153 -12.10 -1.58 2.16
C ALA A 153 -11.96 -0.09 1.86
N ILE A 154 -11.88 0.75 2.90
CA ILE A 154 -11.75 2.20 2.76
C ILE A 154 -10.44 2.57 2.06
N LEU A 155 -9.30 2.02 2.50
CA LEU A 155 -8.00 2.33 1.91
C LEU A 155 -7.88 1.83 0.46
N ASN A 156 -8.45 0.69 0.10
CA ASN A 156 -8.47 0.21 -1.28
C ASN A 156 -9.37 1.09 -2.18
N SER A 157 -10.47 1.63 -1.65
CA SER A 157 -11.27 2.65 -2.34
C SER A 157 -10.44 3.90 -2.62
N GLU A 158 -9.69 4.40 -1.63
CA GLU A 158 -8.77 5.54 -1.78
C GLU A 158 -7.68 5.28 -2.83
N VAL A 159 -7.11 4.07 -2.88
CA VAL A 159 -6.15 3.69 -3.94
C VAL A 159 -6.78 3.85 -5.32
N SER A 160 -8.04 3.41 -5.49
CA SER A 160 -8.74 3.45 -6.76
C SER A 160 -9.00 4.87 -7.28
N VAL A 161 -9.18 5.83 -6.39
CA VAL A 161 -9.39 7.26 -6.70
C VAL A 161 -8.11 8.10 -6.56
N ARG A 162 -6.95 7.45 -6.43
CA ARG A 162 -5.63 8.10 -6.26
C ARG A 162 -5.50 8.94 -4.98
N GLY A 163 -6.29 8.63 -3.96
CA GLY A 163 -6.26 9.28 -2.65
C GLY A 163 -5.01 8.97 -1.84
N ILE A 164 -4.24 7.92 -2.20
CA ILE A 164 -2.96 7.58 -1.58
C ILE A 164 -1.81 8.06 -2.46
N SER A 165 -1.12 9.11 -2.04
CA SER A 165 0.08 9.61 -2.71
C SER A 165 1.30 8.80 -2.29
N ARG A 166 2.05 8.30 -3.27
CA ARG A 166 3.26 7.49 -3.10
C ARG A 166 4.41 8.15 -3.80
N GLU A 167 5.46 8.48 -3.06
CA GLU A 167 6.70 9.04 -3.58
C GLU A 167 7.84 8.07 -3.34
N TYR A 168 8.60 7.80 -4.40
CA TYR A 168 9.73 6.88 -4.38
C TYR A 168 11.01 7.65 -4.64
N LEU A 169 12.12 7.09 -4.17
CA LEU A 169 13.47 7.47 -4.57
C LEU A 169 14.09 6.31 -5.34
N ALA A 170 14.77 6.62 -6.43
CA ALA A 170 15.52 5.64 -7.20
C ALA A 170 16.87 6.20 -7.65
N ILE A 171 17.83 5.30 -7.83
CA ILE A 171 19.11 5.63 -8.47
C ILE A 171 19.13 4.94 -9.83
N VAL A 172 19.28 5.75 -10.87
CA VAL A 172 19.24 5.30 -12.26
C VAL A 172 20.56 5.59 -12.98
N LYS A 173 20.84 4.82 -14.03
CA LYS A 173 22.02 5.00 -14.87
C LYS A 173 21.88 6.24 -15.75
N GLY A 174 22.96 7.03 -15.85
CA GLY A 174 23.07 8.17 -16.75
C GLY A 174 22.50 9.47 -16.17
N PHE A 175 22.58 10.52 -16.98
CA PHE A 175 22.09 11.85 -16.67
C PHE A 175 20.66 12.00 -17.22
N THR A 176 19.65 12.03 -16.34
CA THR A 176 18.25 12.23 -16.75
C THR A 176 17.98 13.71 -17.03
N GLU A 177 16.91 14.00 -17.74
CA GLU A 177 16.34 15.35 -17.72
C GLU A 177 15.97 15.75 -16.29
N ASP A 178 15.83 17.06 -16.03
CA ASP A 178 15.52 17.59 -14.70
C ASP A 178 14.21 17.06 -14.16
N GLU A 179 13.20 16.95 -15.02
CA GLU A 179 11.91 16.34 -14.73
C GLU A 179 11.27 15.77 -16.00
N GLY A 180 10.38 14.83 -15.82
CA GLY A 180 9.66 14.24 -16.96
C GLY A 180 8.51 13.34 -16.53
N THR A 181 7.74 12.94 -17.54
CA THR A 181 6.61 12.02 -17.37
C THR A 181 6.72 10.88 -18.37
N VAL A 182 6.70 9.64 -17.87
CA VAL A 182 6.57 8.46 -18.71
C VAL A 182 5.12 8.00 -18.63
N ASN A 183 4.41 8.14 -19.77
CA ASN A 183 3.04 7.67 -19.95
C ASN A 183 3.06 6.57 -21.02
N ALA A 184 3.23 5.33 -20.58
CA ALA A 184 3.37 4.19 -21.48
C ALA A 184 2.73 2.94 -20.83
N PRO A 185 1.81 2.25 -21.50
CA PRO A 185 1.12 1.10 -20.93
C PRO A 185 2.07 -0.08 -20.71
N ILE A 186 1.80 -0.83 -19.65
CA ILE A 186 2.65 -1.96 -19.21
C ILE A 186 1.90 -3.25 -19.33
N GLY A 187 2.48 -4.22 -20.01
CA GLY A 187 2.00 -5.60 -20.15
C GLY A 187 3.00 -6.61 -19.61
N ARG A 188 2.58 -7.87 -19.56
CA ARG A 188 3.47 -9.00 -19.28
C ARG A 188 4.30 -9.29 -20.54
N LYS A 189 5.60 -9.49 -20.38
CA LYS A 189 6.46 -9.91 -21.49
C LYS A 189 6.10 -11.34 -21.89
N GLU A 190 5.95 -11.57 -23.17
CA GLU A 190 5.67 -12.90 -23.73
C GLU A 190 6.75 -13.90 -23.29
N GLY A 191 6.34 -15.11 -22.91
CA GLY A 191 7.22 -16.17 -22.43
C GLY A 191 7.76 -15.97 -21.01
N SER A 192 7.44 -14.88 -20.32
CA SER A 192 7.88 -14.65 -18.94
C SER A 192 6.73 -14.63 -17.94
N THR A 193 6.95 -15.25 -16.77
CA THR A 193 6.01 -15.23 -15.65
C THR A 193 6.14 -13.95 -14.80
N ILE A 194 7.32 -13.33 -14.80
CA ILE A 194 7.64 -12.21 -13.90
C ILE A 194 7.93 -10.89 -14.64
N GLU A 195 8.58 -10.94 -15.81
CA GLU A 195 9.02 -9.74 -16.52
C GLU A 195 7.85 -8.94 -17.10
N ARG A 196 7.96 -7.63 -17.06
CA ARG A 196 7.02 -6.68 -17.66
C ARG A 196 7.72 -5.88 -18.74
N GLN A 197 6.95 -5.34 -19.69
CA GLN A 197 7.45 -4.49 -20.78
C GLN A 197 6.44 -3.40 -21.12
N ILE A 198 6.86 -2.40 -21.88
CA ILE A 198 5.94 -1.49 -22.54
C ILE A 198 5.14 -2.30 -23.56
N ASP A 199 3.83 -2.22 -23.47
CA ASP A 199 2.90 -2.90 -24.38
C ASP A 199 1.79 -1.95 -24.78
N VAL A 200 1.97 -1.33 -25.92
CA VAL A 200 1.06 -0.28 -26.43
C VAL A 200 -0.30 -0.87 -26.82
N LEU A 201 -0.37 -2.16 -27.18
CA LEU A 201 -1.58 -2.79 -27.71
C LEU A 201 -2.45 -3.40 -26.61
N HIS A 202 -1.83 -4.04 -25.62
CA HIS A 202 -2.55 -4.84 -24.62
C HIS A 202 -2.19 -4.47 -23.18
N GLY A 203 -1.26 -3.53 -22.98
CA GLY A 203 -0.82 -3.09 -21.66
C GLY A 203 -1.86 -2.28 -20.91
N GLU A 204 -1.77 -2.33 -19.59
CA GLU A 204 -2.58 -1.48 -18.72
C GLU A 204 -1.95 -0.09 -18.62
N THR A 205 -2.79 0.96 -18.62
CA THR A 205 -2.34 2.36 -18.46
C THR A 205 -1.41 2.50 -17.25
N ALA A 206 -0.26 3.12 -17.48
CA ALA A 206 0.74 3.39 -16.46
C ALA A 206 1.36 4.78 -16.67
N ILE A 207 1.42 5.58 -15.58
CA ILE A 207 1.94 6.95 -15.59
C ILE A 207 2.88 7.14 -14.42
N THR A 208 4.12 7.57 -14.72
CA THR A 208 5.18 7.85 -13.75
C THR A 208 5.76 9.23 -14.02
N HIS A 209 5.73 10.10 -13.01
CA HIS A 209 6.43 11.38 -13.02
C HIS A 209 7.76 11.23 -12.30
N TYR A 210 8.83 11.83 -12.82
CA TYR A 210 10.12 11.86 -12.15
C TYR A 210 10.72 13.26 -12.11
N LYS A 211 11.58 13.48 -11.11
CA LYS A 211 12.39 14.68 -10.96
C LYS A 211 13.77 14.30 -10.49
N ARG A 212 14.82 14.77 -11.19
CA ARG A 212 16.20 14.59 -10.74
C ARG A 212 16.48 15.45 -9.52
N LEU A 213 17.04 14.83 -8.48
CA LEU A 213 17.47 15.49 -7.25
C LEU A 213 18.96 15.76 -7.24
N ALA A 214 19.76 14.81 -7.76
CA ALA A 214 21.21 14.92 -7.82
C ALA A 214 21.75 14.08 -8.99
N TYR A 215 22.99 14.40 -9.39
CA TYR A 215 23.77 13.61 -10.36
C TYR A 215 25.20 13.49 -9.88
N GLN A 216 25.71 12.27 -9.84
CA GLN A 216 27.06 11.97 -9.41
C GLN A 216 27.55 10.65 -10.05
N ASP A 217 28.80 10.60 -10.52
CA ASP A 217 29.49 9.39 -11.01
C ASP A 217 28.71 8.58 -12.07
N GLY A 218 28.04 9.29 -13.00
CA GLY A 218 27.27 8.66 -14.06
C GLY A 218 25.89 8.15 -13.60
N LEU A 219 25.45 8.52 -12.41
CA LEU A 219 24.16 8.13 -11.82
C LEU A 219 23.32 9.35 -11.49
N SER A 220 22.01 9.24 -11.71
CA SER A 220 21.02 10.22 -11.23
C SER A 220 20.23 9.65 -10.04
N LEU A 221 20.14 10.41 -8.95
CA LEU A 221 19.15 10.21 -7.89
C LEU A 221 17.89 10.96 -8.29
N ILE A 222 16.78 10.24 -8.37
CA ILE A 222 15.49 10.80 -8.81
C ILE A 222 14.40 10.55 -7.77
N SER A 223 13.48 11.50 -7.62
CA SER A 223 12.18 11.27 -6.98
C SER A 223 11.15 10.89 -8.03
N LEU A 224 10.23 10.01 -7.66
CA LEU A 224 9.17 9.55 -8.57
C LEU A 224 7.82 9.59 -7.87
N LYS A 225 6.79 10.03 -8.61
CA LYS A 225 5.40 10.00 -8.19
C LYS A 225 4.58 9.17 -9.18
N LEU A 226 3.74 8.31 -8.63
CA LEU A 226 2.93 7.39 -9.43
C LEU A 226 1.47 7.81 -9.44
N GLU A 227 0.87 7.89 -10.63
CA GLU A 227 -0.59 7.94 -10.77
C GLU A 227 -1.22 6.55 -10.77
N THR A 228 -0.47 5.55 -11.19
CA THR A 228 -0.87 4.15 -11.27
C THR A 228 0.10 3.28 -10.49
N GLY A 229 -0.23 2.01 -10.22
CA GLY A 229 0.63 1.08 -9.47
C GLY A 229 0.75 -0.28 -10.14
N ARG A 230 1.27 -0.33 -11.38
CA ARG A 230 1.46 -1.59 -12.11
C ARG A 230 2.72 -2.31 -11.62
N THR A 231 2.72 -3.63 -11.74
CA THR A 231 3.89 -4.45 -11.39
C THR A 231 5.12 -3.96 -12.14
N HIS A 232 6.24 -3.75 -11.43
CA HIS A 232 7.51 -3.26 -11.97
C HIS A 232 7.44 -1.88 -12.67
N GLN A 233 6.39 -1.08 -12.47
CA GLN A 233 6.13 0.13 -13.24
C GLN A 233 7.32 1.06 -13.34
N ILE A 234 7.91 1.50 -12.22
CA ILE A 234 9.06 2.40 -12.22
C ILE A 234 10.23 1.77 -12.98
N ARG A 235 10.50 0.50 -12.75
CA ARG A 235 11.64 -0.25 -13.33
C ARG A 235 11.53 -0.32 -14.86
N VAL A 236 10.34 -0.63 -15.38
CA VAL A 236 10.05 -0.70 -16.82
C VAL A 236 10.09 0.69 -17.45
N HIS A 237 9.45 1.68 -16.83
CA HIS A 237 9.38 3.05 -17.35
C HIS A 237 10.77 3.68 -17.45
N MET A 238 11.57 3.61 -16.39
CA MET A 238 12.90 4.20 -16.42
C MET A 238 13.83 3.49 -17.43
N LYS A 239 13.71 2.16 -17.57
CA LYS A 239 14.41 1.42 -18.62
C LYS A 239 13.98 1.88 -20.02
N SER A 240 12.69 2.12 -20.24
CA SER A 240 12.14 2.48 -21.56
C SER A 240 12.64 3.83 -22.09
N ILE A 241 13.03 4.72 -21.18
CA ILE A 241 13.63 6.04 -21.54
C ILE A 241 15.17 6.05 -21.46
N GLY A 242 15.82 4.87 -21.35
CA GLY A 242 17.27 4.75 -21.35
C GLY A 242 17.96 4.94 -20.01
N HIS A 243 17.23 5.07 -18.92
CA HIS A 243 17.72 5.28 -17.56
C HIS A 243 17.31 4.13 -16.60
N PRO A 244 17.76 2.87 -16.84
CA PRO A 244 17.37 1.76 -15.97
C PRO A 244 17.90 1.97 -14.55
N LEU A 245 17.18 1.43 -13.57
CA LEU A 245 17.63 1.40 -12.18
C LEU A 245 18.89 0.56 -12.07
N ILE A 246 19.87 1.01 -11.27
CA ILE A 246 21.05 0.21 -10.98
C ILE A 246 20.71 -0.98 -10.07
N GLY A 247 21.43 -2.09 -10.21
CA GLY A 247 21.23 -3.32 -9.44
C GLY A 247 19.91 -4.05 -9.72
N ASP A 248 19.19 -3.69 -10.78
CA ASP A 248 17.93 -4.35 -11.13
C ASP A 248 18.19 -5.67 -11.87
N PHE A 249 17.94 -6.79 -11.19
CA PHE A 249 18.24 -8.14 -11.70
C PHE A 249 17.51 -8.51 -13.00
N LEU A 250 16.37 -7.87 -13.31
CA LEU A 250 15.60 -8.13 -14.55
C LEU A 250 15.91 -7.12 -15.65
N TYR A 251 16.08 -5.86 -15.29
CA TYR A 251 16.08 -4.77 -16.27
C TYR A 251 17.47 -4.14 -16.47
N ASN A 252 18.38 -4.31 -15.52
CA ASN A 252 19.77 -3.84 -15.56
C ASN A 252 20.63 -4.65 -14.57
N PRO A 253 21.03 -5.89 -14.90
CA PRO A 253 21.73 -6.80 -14.01
C PRO A 253 23.21 -6.44 -13.81
N ASP A 254 23.48 -5.19 -13.48
CA ASP A 254 24.80 -4.65 -13.12
C ASP A 254 24.82 -4.41 -11.60
N PHE A 255 25.50 -5.29 -10.87
CA PHE A 255 25.58 -5.29 -9.41
C PHE A 255 26.89 -4.67 -8.88
N THR A 256 27.62 -3.92 -9.71
CA THR A 256 28.91 -3.35 -9.32
C THR A 256 28.82 -2.30 -8.22
N LYS A 257 27.69 -1.62 -8.10
CA LYS A 257 27.47 -0.53 -7.13
C LYS A 257 26.46 -0.85 -6.04
N ILE A 258 25.47 -1.69 -6.34
CA ILE A 258 24.40 -2.09 -5.41
C ILE A 258 23.85 -3.46 -5.80
N ASN A 259 23.50 -4.31 -4.82
CA ASN A 259 23.10 -5.71 -5.05
C ASN A 259 21.59 -5.92 -5.26
N ARG A 260 20.81 -4.86 -5.40
CA ARG A 260 19.37 -4.88 -5.61
C ARG A 260 18.93 -3.69 -6.46
N GLN A 261 17.71 -3.71 -6.99
CA GLN A 261 17.18 -2.49 -7.60
C GLN A 261 17.21 -1.33 -6.61
N ALA A 262 17.89 -0.26 -6.98
CA ALA A 262 17.99 0.96 -6.18
C ALA A 262 16.66 1.72 -6.20
N LEU A 263 15.67 1.18 -5.48
CA LEU A 263 14.31 1.69 -5.39
C LEU A 263 13.83 1.66 -3.94
N HIS A 264 13.26 2.79 -3.50
CA HIS A 264 12.82 2.98 -2.13
C HIS A 264 11.48 3.74 -2.08
N SER A 265 10.47 3.18 -1.41
CA SER A 265 9.20 3.86 -1.12
C SER A 265 9.42 4.85 0.01
N TYR A 266 9.75 6.08 -0.36
CA TYR A 266 10.24 7.12 0.53
C TYR A 266 9.15 7.78 1.36
N ARG A 267 8.03 8.16 0.72
CA ARG A 267 6.97 8.92 1.39
C ARG A 267 5.58 8.43 0.99
N LEU A 268 4.73 8.32 2.01
CA LEU A 268 3.30 8.04 1.85
C LEU A 268 2.48 9.20 2.44
N ARG A 269 1.44 9.61 1.71
CA ARG A 269 0.43 10.57 2.20
C ARG A 269 -0.94 10.01 1.89
N PHE A 270 -1.80 9.95 2.88
CA PHE A 270 -3.17 9.46 2.74
C PHE A 270 -4.05 9.95 3.88
N THR A 271 -5.35 9.78 3.74
CA THR A 271 -6.32 10.05 4.79
C THR A 271 -6.53 8.80 5.63
N HIS A 272 -6.45 8.93 6.94
CA HIS A 272 -6.72 7.82 7.86
C HIS A 272 -8.13 7.26 7.62
N PRO A 273 -8.29 5.92 7.49
CA PRO A 273 -9.56 5.32 7.05
C PRO A 273 -10.75 5.65 7.96
N VAL A 274 -10.53 5.71 9.27
CA VAL A 274 -11.58 5.94 10.26
C VAL A 274 -11.63 7.40 10.71
N THR A 275 -10.52 7.92 11.25
CA THR A 275 -10.50 9.27 11.85
C THR A 275 -10.53 10.39 10.82
N LYS A 276 -10.37 10.08 9.53
CA LYS A 276 -10.31 11.04 8.41
C LYS A 276 -9.21 12.10 8.51
N LYS A 277 -8.27 11.94 9.43
CA LYS A 277 -7.11 12.84 9.57
C LYS A 277 -6.09 12.59 8.45
N PRO A 278 -5.46 13.63 7.88
CA PRO A 278 -4.37 13.46 6.93
C PRO A 278 -3.14 12.91 7.66
N LEU A 279 -2.51 11.88 7.08
CA LEU A 279 -1.30 11.25 7.57
C LEU A 279 -0.18 11.37 6.53
N VAL A 280 1.05 11.60 7.03
CA VAL A 280 2.26 11.64 6.21
C VAL A 280 3.34 10.83 6.92
N PHE A 281 3.94 9.89 6.19
CA PHE A 281 5.07 9.10 6.68
C PHE A 281 6.24 9.24 5.71
N THR A 282 7.45 9.26 6.26
CA THR A 282 8.70 9.21 5.50
C THR A 282 9.61 8.13 6.07
N ALA A 283 10.33 7.41 5.21
CA ALA A 283 11.38 6.49 5.60
C ALA A 283 12.73 7.03 5.13
N PRO A 284 13.78 6.98 5.94
CA PRO A 284 15.10 7.44 5.54
C PRO A 284 15.62 6.63 4.35
N LEU A 285 16.45 7.25 3.52
CA LEU A 285 17.12 6.56 2.42
C LEU A 285 17.94 5.38 2.99
N PRO A 286 17.83 4.17 2.43
CA PRO A 286 18.61 3.02 2.89
C PRO A 286 20.12 3.25 2.74
N GLU A 287 20.91 2.70 3.66
CA GLU A 287 22.36 2.89 3.72
C GLU A 287 23.08 2.59 2.39
N ASP A 288 22.66 1.52 1.69
CA ASP A 288 23.22 1.14 0.39
C ASP A 288 22.97 2.18 -0.72
N MET A 289 21.84 2.88 -0.67
CA MET A 289 21.54 4.00 -1.58
C MET A 289 22.17 5.29 -1.09
N GLN A 290 22.18 5.56 0.23
CA GLN A 290 22.82 6.74 0.82
C GLN A 290 24.33 6.78 0.56
N ALA A 291 25.00 5.64 0.59
CA ALA A 291 26.43 5.55 0.30
C ALA A 291 26.81 6.03 -1.11
N LEU A 292 25.88 5.97 -2.06
CA LEU A 292 26.10 6.45 -3.44
C LEU A 292 25.84 7.96 -3.59
N PHE A 293 25.14 8.58 -2.65
CA PHE A 293 24.84 10.01 -2.59
C PHE A 293 24.98 10.53 -1.15
N PRO A 294 26.19 10.53 -0.58
CA PRO A 294 26.41 10.79 0.85
C PRO A 294 26.03 12.21 1.28
N GLU A 295 26.08 13.18 0.39
CA GLU A 295 25.75 14.58 0.68
C GLU A 295 24.23 14.89 0.61
N MET A 296 23.41 13.92 0.14
CA MET A 296 21.96 14.11 0.07
C MET A 296 21.31 13.90 1.43
N ILE A 297 20.77 14.99 1.96
CA ILE A 297 19.88 14.99 3.14
C ILE A 297 18.44 15.19 2.63
N LEU A 298 17.57 14.18 2.86
CA LEU A 298 16.19 14.13 2.38
C LEU A 298 15.17 14.22 3.51
#